data_bbe4d4950af3a91d1957a9d91cb4badf
#
_entry.id   bbe4d4950af3a91d1957a9d91cb4badf
#
_cell.length_a   1.000
_cell.length_b   1.000
_cell.length_c   1.000
_cell.angle_alpha   90.00
_cell.angle_beta   90.00
_cell.angle_gamma   90.00
#
_symmetry.space_group_name_H-M   'P 1'
#
loop_
_entity.id
_entity.type
_entity.pdbx_description
1 polymer ?
#
loop_
_entity_poly.entity_id
_entity_poly.type
_entity_poly.pdbx_seq_one_letter_code
_entity_poly.pdbx_strand_id
1 'polypeptide(L)'
;MDKNISFKLKIWRQNGPKEKGHFDEFQMKDIPGDTSFLEMLDILNEQLVSEGKEPVVFDHDCREGICGMCSLYINGHPHGPATGATTCQIYMRRFKDGDTITVEPWRSAAFPIIKDLMVDRSAFDKIMQAGGYMSVRTGAPQDANAILIPKQVADEAMDAASCIGCGACVAACKNGSAMLFVSSKITQLNLLPQGKPEALRRAKAMLSKMDELGFGNCTNTRACEAECPKNESIINIAHLNRDFIKAKLCD
;
A
#
# COMPACT_ATOMS: atom_id res chain seq x y z
N MET A 1 -23.69 5.27 -22.10
CA MET A 1 -23.99 4.50 -20.88
C MET A 1 -23.10 3.28 -20.90
N ASP A 2 -22.31 3.08 -19.86
CA ASP A 2 -21.46 1.90 -19.76
C ASP A 2 -22.35 0.65 -19.68
N LYS A 3 -21.95 -0.40 -20.43
CA LYS A 3 -22.73 -1.63 -20.52
C LYS A 3 -22.67 -2.38 -19.19
N ASN A 4 -23.80 -2.93 -18.73
CA ASN A 4 -23.80 -3.85 -17.61
C ASN A 4 -23.05 -5.13 -17.97
N ILE A 5 -22.37 -5.72 -17.01
CA ILE A 5 -21.58 -6.95 -17.16
C ILE A 5 -22.00 -8.00 -16.13
N SER A 6 -21.89 -9.25 -16.52
CA SER A 6 -22.06 -10.42 -15.65
C SER A 6 -20.77 -11.23 -15.66
N PHE A 7 -20.32 -11.68 -14.50
CA PHE A 7 -19.02 -12.32 -14.37
C PHE A 7 -18.98 -13.24 -13.15
N LYS A 8 -17.95 -14.08 -13.08
CA LYS A 8 -17.70 -14.94 -11.93
C LYS A 8 -16.67 -14.28 -11.02
N LEU A 9 -16.95 -14.19 -9.71
CA LEU A 9 -16.00 -13.83 -8.67
C LEU A 9 -15.46 -15.08 -7.99
N LYS A 10 -14.14 -15.15 -7.80
CA LYS A 10 -13.45 -16.13 -6.96
C LYS A 10 -12.79 -15.38 -5.82
N ILE A 11 -13.34 -15.48 -4.62
CA ILE A 11 -12.90 -14.71 -3.46
C ILE A 11 -12.27 -15.64 -2.43
N TRP A 12 -11.09 -15.26 -1.95
CA TRP A 12 -10.42 -15.96 -0.87
C TRP A 12 -11.16 -15.78 0.45
N ARG A 13 -11.41 -16.90 1.15
CA ARG A 13 -12.05 -16.96 2.46
C ARG A 13 -11.12 -17.64 3.45
N GLN A 14 -10.94 -17.02 4.63
CA GLN A 14 -10.09 -17.54 5.69
C GLN A 14 -10.41 -16.86 7.02
N ASN A 15 -10.55 -17.64 8.12
CA ASN A 15 -10.92 -17.13 9.45
C ASN A 15 -9.71 -16.84 10.34
N GLY A 16 -8.57 -16.49 9.78
CA GLY A 16 -7.40 -16.09 10.54
C GLY A 16 -6.10 -16.74 10.05
N PRO A 17 -4.95 -16.36 10.61
CA PRO A 17 -3.63 -16.72 10.07
C PRO A 17 -3.27 -18.20 10.21
N LYS A 18 -3.93 -18.92 11.12
CA LYS A 18 -3.67 -20.34 11.39
C LYS A 18 -4.61 -21.29 10.66
N GLU A 19 -5.66 -20.79 10.07
CA GLU A 19 -6.63 -21.60 9.35
C GLU A 19 -6.26 -21.75 7.87
N LYS A 20 -6.69 -22.87 7.28
CA LYS A 20 -6.51 -23.08 5.84
C LYS A 20 -7.59 -22.32 5.09
N GLY A 21 -7.20 -21.38 4.23
CA GLY A 21 -8.12 -20.67 3.36
C GLY A 21 -8.55 -21.49 2.14
N HIS A 22 -9.60 -21.03 1.49
CA HIS A 22 -10.16 -21.57 0.25
C HIS A 22 -10.77 -20.45 -0.60
N PHE A 23 -11.11 -20.78 -1.85
CA PHE A 23 -11.87 -19.88 -2.70
C PHE A 23 -13.34 -20.22 -2.69
N ASP A 24 -14.18 -19.22 -2.46
CA ASP A 24 -15.61 -19.26 -2.76
C ASP A 24 -15.86 -18.65 -4.15
N GLU A 25 -16.84 -19.20 -4.86
CA GLU A 25 -17.25 -18.71 -6.18
C GLU A 25 -18.65 -18.10 -6.12
N PHE A 26 -18.78 -16.88 -6.65
CA PHE A 26 -20.01 -16.13 -6.71
C PHE A 26 -20.32 -15.71 -8.15
N GLN A 27 -21.59 -15.74 -8.54
CA GLN A 27 -22.02 -15.28 -9.85
C GLN A 27 -22.65 -13.90 -9.71
N MET A 28 -21.94 -12.89 -10.22
CA MET A 28 -22.45 -11.53 -10.30
C MET A 28 -23.19 -11.32 -11.61
N LYS A 29 -24.38 -10.71 -11.57
CA LYS A 29 -25.20 -10.49 -12.73
C LYS A 29 -25.58 -9.03 -12.88
N ASP A 30 -25.53 -8.55 -14.10
CA ASP A 30 -26.06 -7.25 -14.50
C ASP A 30 -25.48 -6.06 -13.71
N ILE A 31 -24.18 -6.11 -13.39
CA ILE A 31 -23.48 -5.06 -12.65
C ILE A 31 -23.15 -3.88 -13.60
N PRO A 32 -23.57 -2.64 -13.28
CA PRO A 32 -23.26 -1.48 -14.09
C PRO A 32 -21.77 -1.24 -14.23
N GLY A 33 -21.30 -0.87 -15.42
CA GLY A 33 -19.87 -0.66 -15.69
C GLY A 33 -19.25 0.52 -14.93
N ASP A 34 -20.04 1.47 -14.47
CA ASP A 34 -19.61 2.63 -13.68
C ASP A 34 -19.61 2.36 -12.16
N THR A 35 -20.05 1.18 -11.72
CA THR A 35 -19.86 0.73 -10.34
C THR A 35 -18.39 0.56 -10.02
N SER A 36 -17.93 1.07 -8.88
CA SER A 36 -16.57 0.83 -8.40
C SER A 36 -16.40 -0.63 -7.92
N PHE A 37 -15.15 -1.10 -7.86
CA PHE A 37 -14.85 -2.46 -7.40
C PHE A 37 -15.31 -2.71 -5.96
N LEU A 38 -15.20 -1.70 -5.09
CA LEU A 38 -15.67 -1.82 -3.70
C LEU A 38 -17.19 -1.82 -3.60
N GLU A 39 -17.90 -1.00 -4.38
CA GLU A 39 -19.36 -1.04 -4.44
C GLU A 39 -19.88 -2.39 -4.96
N MET A 40 -19.19 -3.01 -5.92
CA MET A 40 -19.50 -4.35 -6.39
C MET A 40 -19.36 -5.38 -5.25
N LEU A 41 -18.35 -5.26 -4.38
CA LEU A 41 -18.23 -6.12 -3.19
C LEU A 41 -19.32 -5.83 -2.14
N ASP A 42 -19.74 -4.56 -2.00
CA ASP A 42 -20.89 -4.21 -1.14
C ASP A 42 -22.18 -4.88 -1.66
N ILE A 43 -22.43 -4.83 -2.97
CA ILE A 43 -23.59 -5.52 -3.60
C ILE A 43 -23.55 -7.02 -3.33
N LEU A 44 -22.37 -7.65 -3.46
CA LEU A 44 -22.21 -9.06 -3.12
C LEU A 44 -22.55 -9.32 -1.64
N ASN A 45 -22.05 -8.48 -0.73
CA ASN A 45 -22.28 -8.64 0.70
C ASN A 45 -23.76 -8.45 1.06
N GLU A 46 -24.46 -7.51 0.44
CA GLU A 46 -25.92 -7.36 0.60
C GLU A 46 -26.66 -8.62 0.15
N GLN A 47 -26.28 -9.23 -0.97
CA GLN A 47 -26.85 -10.49 -1.43
C GLN A 47 -26.60 -11.62 -0.43
N LEU A 48 -25.36 -11.78 0.05
CA LEU A 48 -25.01 -12.81 1.03
C LEU A 48 -25.80 -12.67 2.33
N VAL A 49 -25.91 -11.44 2.87
CA VAL A 49 -26.68 -11.16 4.08
C VAL A 49 -28.17 -11.47 3.87
N SER A 50 -28.74 -11.11 2.72
CA SER A 50 -30.15 -11.42 2.40
C SER A 50 -30.43 -12.94 2.31
N GLU A 51 -29.41 -13.71 1.93
CA GLU A 51 -29.45 -15.18 1.88
C GLU A 51 -29.12 -15.84 3.22
N GLY A 52 -28.86 -15.06 4.28
CA GLY A 52 -28.43 -15.57 5.59
C GLY A 52 -27.02 -16.17 5.61
N LYS A 53 -26.19 -15.80 4.63
CA LYS A 53 -24.79 -16.22 4.52
C LYS A 53 -23.84 -15.18 5.11
N GLU A 54 -22.66 -15.62 5.50
CA GLU A 54 -21.64 -14.73 6.04
C GLU A 54 -21.03 -13.82 4.95
N PRO A 55 -21.02 -12.49 5.16
CA PRO A 55 -20.42 -11.55 4.21
C PRO A 55 -18.92 -11.73 4.10
N VAL A 56 -18.34 -11.27 3.00
CA VAL A 56 -16.89 -11.21 2.79
C VAL A 56 -16.32 -10.04 3.57
N VAL A 57 -15.29 -10.28 4.38
CA VAL A 57 -14.60 -9.23 5.14
C VAL A 57 -13.48 -8.64 4.29
N PHE A 58 -13.49 -7.33 4.11
CA PHE A 58 -12.46 -6.57 3.40
C PHE A 58 -12.32 -5.17 3.99
N ASP A 59 -11.12 -4.59 3.87
CA ASP A 59 -10.84 -3.23 4.32
C ASP A 59 -11.22 -2.18 3.29
N HIS A 60 -11.85 -1.12 3.74
CA HIS A 60 -12.11 0.10 2.98
C HIS A 60 -12.30 1.29 3.92
N ASP A 61 -12.07 2.51 3.41
CA ASP A 61 -12.30 3.74 4.18
C ASP A 61 -12.62 4.90 3.23
N CYS A 62 -11.64 5.68 2.77
CA CYS A 62 -11.85 6.94 2.03
C CYS A 62 -12.61 6.79 0.71
N ARG A 63 -12.46 5.68 0.00
CA ARG A 63 -12.96 5.43 -1.37
C ARG A 63 -12.49 6.45 -2.42
N GLU A 64 -11.46 7.23 -2.09
CA GLU A 64 -10.89 8.33 -2.92
C GLU A 64 -9.42 8.10 -3.30
N GLY A 65 -8.88 6.91 -3.02
CA GLY A 65 -7.52 6.55 -3.40
C GLY A 65 -6.41 7.19 -2.56
N ILE A 66 -6.68 7.61 -1.32
CA ILE A 66 -5.74 8.35 -0.47
C ILE A 66 -5.40 7.70 0.88
N CYS A 67 -6.22 6.76 1.39
CA CYS A 67 -6.00 6.17 2.72
C CYS A 67 -5.17 4.89 2.71
N GLY A 68 -5.04 4.19 1.57
CA GLY A 68 -4.31 2.93 1.46
C GLY A 68 -4.99 1.71 2.10
N MET A 69 -6.27 1.80 2.50
CA MET A 69 -6.96 0.70 3.21
C MET A 69 -7.47 -0.41 2.28
N CYS A 70 -7.89 -0.10 1.05
CA CYS A 70 -8.48 -1.06 0.10
C CYS A 70 -7.43 -2.03 -0.50
N SER A 71 -6.83 -2.86 0.34
CA SER A 71 -5.66 -3.71 0.05
C SER A 71 -6.06 -5.05 -0.54
N LEU A 72 -6.48 -5.08 -1.81
CA LEU A 72 -6.92 -6.28 -2.51
C LEU A 72 -5.95 -6.66 -3.64
N TYR A 73 -5.73 -7.97 -3.79
CA TYR A 73 -4.99 -8.57 -4.89
C TYR A 73 -6.00 -9.07 -5.91
N ILE A 74 -6.08 -8.43 -7.08
CA ILE A 74 -7.11 -8.72 -8.08
C ILE A 74 -6.44 -9.26 -9.35
N ASN A 75 -6.83 -10.45 -9.77
CA ASN A 75 -6.29 -11.13 -10.96
C ASN A 75 -4.75 -11.18 -10.99
N GLY A 76 -4.11 -11.35 -9.83
CA GLY A 76 -2.65 -11.43 -9.74
C GLY A 76 -1.93 -10.07 -9.67
N HIS A 77 -2.65 -8.96 -9.53
CA HIS A 77 -2.09 -7.61 -9.40
C HIS A 77 -2.54 -6.94 -8.10
N PRO A 78 -1.62 -6.36 -7.29
CA PRO A 78 -1.99 -5.52 -6.18
C PRO A 78 -2.82 -4.33 -6.66
N HIS A 79 -3.94 -4.09 -6.01
CA HIS A 79 -4.96 -3.11 -6.41
C HIS A 79 -5.68 -3.36 -7.74
N GLY A 80 -5.32 -4.43 -8.48
CA GLY A 80 -5.97 -4.79 -9.75
C GLY A 80 -5.21 -4.33 -11.00
N PRO A 81 -5.80 -4.50 -12.18
CA PRO A 81 -5.08 -4.41 -13.46
C PRO A 81 -4.78 -2.99 -13.93
N ALA A 82 -5.23 -1.95 -13.23
CA ALA A 82 -5.03 -0.56 -13.63
C ALA A 82 -3.77 0.02 -12.98
N THR A 83 -2.79 0.40 -13.79
CA THR A 83 -1.57 1.06 -13.31
C THR A 83 -1.86 2.41 -12.65
N GLY A 84 -1.18 2.71 -11.53
CA GLY A 84 -1.31 3.99 -10.84
C GLY A 84 -2.68 4.22 -10.18
N ALA A 85 -3.44 3.16 -9.91
CA ALA A 85 -4.76 3.25 -9.29
C ALA A 85 -4.87 2.34 -8.07
N THR A 86 -5.64 2.76 -7.07
CA THR A 86 -6.02 1.93 -5.92
C THR A 86 -7.30 1.15 -6.24
N THR A 87 -7.57 0.07 -5.51
CA THR A 87 -8.77 -0.76 -5.73
C THR A 87 -10.07 0.04 -5.73
N CYS A 88 -10.20 1.03 -4.86
CA CYS A 88 -11.40 1.88 -4.80
C CYS A 88 -11.59 2.80 -6.03
N GLN A 89 -10.58 2.92 -6.88
CA GLN A 89 -10.61 3.68 -8.13
C GLN A 89 -10.69 2.78 -9.38
N ILE A 90 -10.85 1.47 -9.16
CA ILE A 90 -11.14 0.52 -10.25
C ILE A 90 -12.66 0.46 -10.45
N TYR A 91 -13.08 0.61 -11.70
CA TYR A 91 -14.49 0.51 -12.09
C TYR A 91 -14.75 -0.77 -12.88
N MET A 92 -15.97 -1.30 -12.79
CA MET A 92 -16.32 -2.59 -13.38
C MET A 92 -16.23 -2.60 -14.91
N ARG A 93 -16.31 -1.44 -15.58
CA ARG A 93 -16.03 -1.30 -17.04
C ARG A 93 -14.62 -1.69 -17.46
N ARG A 94 -13.68 -1.89 -16.52
CA ARG A 94 -12.33 -2.41 -16.79
C ARG A 94 -12.31 -3.91 -17.04
N PHE A 95 -13.38 -4.61 -16.67
CA PHE A 95 -13.55 -6.04 -16.86
C PHE A 95 -14.55 -6.32 -17.99
N LYS A 96 -14.55 -7.55 -18.50
CA LYS A 96 -15.40 -7.95 -19.61
C LYS A 96 -16.56 -8.83 -19.12
N ASP A 97 -17.65 -8.80 -19.85
CA ASP A 97 -18.75 -9.72 -19.65
C ASP A 97 -18.26 -11.18 -19.79
N GLY A 98 -18.61 -12.04 -18.85
CA GLY A 98 -18.16 -13.42 -18.79
C GLY A 98 -16.80 -13.67 -18.14
N ASP A 99 -16.07 -12.63 -17.70
CA ASP A 99 -14.77 -12.79 -17.04
C ASP A 99 -14.87 -13.60 -15.74
N THR A 100 -13.75 -14.18 -15.34
CA THR A 100 -13.55 -14.70 -13.98
C THR A 100 -12.56 -13.78 -13.27
N ILE A 101 -13.00 -13.13 -12.20
CA ILE A 101 -12.21 -12.20 -11.40
C ILE A 101 -11.81 -12.88 -10.10
N THR A 102 -10.51 -12.99 -9.86
CA THR A 102 -9.98 -13.57 -8.61
C THR A 102 -9.58 -12.47 -7.66
N VAL A 103 -10.03 -12.57 -6.39
CA VAL A 103 -9.75 -11.59 -5.34
C VAL A 103 -9.11 -12.28 -4.14
N GLU A 104 -7.96 -11.78 -3.71
CA GLU A 104 -7.16 -12.35 -2.64
C GLU A 104 -6.65 -11.25 -1.70
N PRO A 105 -6.29 -11.58 -0.43
CA PRO A 105 -5.61 -10.66 0.47
C PRO A 105 -4.16 -10.42 0.03
N TRP A 106 -3.48 -9.45 0.62
CA TRP A 106 -2.03 -9.32 0.48
C TRP A 106 -1.32 -10.59 0.92
N ARG A 107 -0.50 -11.15 0.05
CA ARG A 107 0.28 -12.37 0.34
C ARG A 107 1.66 -12.00 0.89
N SER A 108 1.75 -11.74 2.17
CA SER A 108 3.02 -11.49 2.85
C SER A 108 2.97 -12.02 4.28
N ALA A 109 4.04 -12.67 4.73
CA ALA A 109 4.16 -13.12 6.11
C ALA A 109 4.12 -11.94 7.12
N ALA A 110 4.56 -10.75 6.69
CA ALA A 110 4.52 -9.55 7.51
C ALA A 110 3.12 -8.91 7.61
N PHE A 111 2.16 -9.37 6.80
CA PHE A 111 0.76 -8.95 6.83
C PHE A 111 -0.14 -10.16 7.09
N PRO A 112 -0.20 -10.68 8.32
CA PRO A 112 -1.04 -11.84 8.63
C PRO A 112 -2.51 -11.55 8.36
N ILE A 113 -3.24 -12.56 7.85
CA ILE A 113 -4.66 -12.45 7.56
C ILE A 113 -5.44 -12.36 8.86
N ILE A 114 -6.27 -11.33 9.01
CA ILE A 114 -7.23 -11.19 10.11
C ILE A 114 -8.46 -12.04 9.78
N LYS A 115 -9.08 -11.76 8.63
CA LYS A 115 -10.20 -12.55 8.11
C LYS A 115 -10.39 -12.26 6.61
N ASP A 116 -10.63 -13.28 5.83
CA ASP A 116 -10.88 -13.24 4.38
C ASP A 116 -9.83 -12.39 3.62
N LEU A 117 -10.21 -11.19 3.22
CA LEU A 117 -9.36 -10.27 2.46
C LEU A 117 -8.66 -9.22 3.34
N MET A 118 -9.03 -9.13 4.62
CA MET A 118 -8.47 -8.19 5.59
C MET A 118 -7.16 -8.72 6.17
N VAL A 119 -6.13 -7.88 6.19
CA VAL A 119 -4.79 -8.20 6.72
C VAL A 119 -4.35 -7.20 7.79
N ASP A 120 -3.54 -7.65 8.75
CA ASP A 120 -2.91 -6.78 9.74
C ASP A 120 -1.70 -6.08 9.12
N ARG A 121 -1.77 -4.75 8.99
CA ARG A 121 -0.68 -3.90 8.50
C ARG A 121 -0.01 -3.08 9.60
N SER A 122 -0.25 -3.40 10.87
CA SER A 122 0.37 -2.70 12.01
C SER A 122 1.90 -2.69 11.99
N ALA A 123 2.52 -3.59 11.23
CA ALA A 123 3.95 -3.56 10.98
C ALA A 123 4.42 -2.24 10.33
N PHE A 124 3.63 -1.63 9.46
CA PHE A 124 3.95 -0.32 8.88
C PHE A 124 3.88 0.80 9.91
N ASP A 125 2.91 0.76 10.81
CA ASP A 125 2.80 1.75 11.89
C ASP A 125 4.00 1.67 12.84
N LYS A 126 4.45 0.47 13.16
CA LYS A 126 5.66 0.25 13.97
C LYS A 126 6.93 0.79 13.30
N ILE A 127 7.04 0.67 11.96
CA ILE A 127 8.14 1.28 11.20
C ILE A 127 8.04 2.81 11.29
N MET A 128 6.85 3.39 11.10
CA MET A 128 6.64 4.84 11.21
C MET A 128 6.97 5.35 12.61
N GLN A 129 6.57 4.65 13.66
CA GLN A 129 6.92 5.00 15.05
C GLN A 129 8.43 5.00 15.31
N ALA A 130 9.20 4.17 14.61
CA ALA A 130 10.64 4.09 14.79
C ALA A 130 11.41 5.33 14.27
N GLY A 131 10.84 6.10 13.33
CA GLY A 131 11.54 7.26 12.77
C GLY A 131 10.78 8.09 11.74
N GLY A 132 9.55 7.74 11.40
CA GLY A 132 8.73 8.43 10.39
C GLY A 132 8.15 9.77 10.87
N TYR A 133 8.88 10.51 11.68
CA TYR A 133 8.46 11.78 12.28
C TYR A 133 9.60 12.80 12.31
N MET A 134 9.25 14.03 12.65
CA MET A 134 10.19 15.12 12.96
C MET A 134 9.99 15.57 14.39
N SER A 135 11.10 15.90 15.08
CA SER A 135 11.04 16.52 16.41
C SER A 135 10.50 17.93 16.31
N VAL A 136 9.63 18.31 17.24
CA VAL A 136 9.09 19.67 17.34
C VAL A 136 10.20 20.62 17.81
N ARG A 137 10.40 21.72 17.09
CA ARG A 137 11.29 22.79 17.51
C ARG A 137 10.66 23.61 18.63
N THR A 138 11.41 23.81 19.70
CA THR A 138 11.03 24.71 20.78
C THR A 138 11.68 26.05 20.58
N GLY A 139 11.00 27.07 20.14
CA GLY A 139 11.52 28.40 19.86
C GLY A 139 10.66 29.15 18.87
N ALA A 140 11.05 30.37 18.56
CA ALA A 140 10.34 31.16 17.57
C ALA A 140 10.44 30.50 16.17
N PRO A 141 9.38 30.51 15.36
CA PRO A 141 9.46 30.07 13.97
C PRO A 141 10.47 30.96 13.21
N GLN A 142 11.16 30.39 12.24
CA GLN A 142 12.01 31.13 11.33
C GLN A 142 11.14 31.94 10.36
N ASP A 143 11.67 33.08 9.89
CA ASP A 143 11.05 33.86 8.85
C ASP A 143 10.84 33.03 7.58
N ALA A 144 9.79 33.36 6.83
CA ALA A 144 9.54 32.76 5.54
C ALA A 144 10.77 32.89 4.64
N ASN A 145 11.12 31.85 3.91
CA ASN A 145 12.29 31.77 3.04
C ASN A 145 13.66 31.91 3.73
N ALA A 146 13.75 31.77 5.06
CA ALA A 146 15.03 31.79 5.78
C ALA A 146 15.92 30.62 5.39
N ILE A 147 15.33 29.46 5.06
CA ILE A 147 16.04 28.27 4.55
C ILE A 147 15.54 27.99 3.14
N LEU A 148 16.39 28.24 2.16
CA LEU A 148 16.07 28.00 0.76
C LEU A 148 16.20 26.53 0.42
N ILE A 149 15.21 25.98 -0.30
CA ILE A 149 15.21 24.61 -0.79
C ILE A 149 15.20 24.65 -2.32
N PRO A 150 16.17 24.01 -3.01
CA PRO A 150 16.11 23.88 -4.46
C PRO A 150 14.81 23.21 -4.90
N LYS A 151 14.17 23.73 -5.96
CA LYS A 151 12.89 23.20 -6.44
C LYS A 151 12.94 21.70 -6.68
N GLN A 152 13.97 21.20 -7.35
CA GLN A 152 14.12 19.78 -7.63
C GLN A 152 14.11 18.94 -6.34
N VAL A 153 14.81 19.37 -5.29
CA VAL A 153 14.85 18.66 -4.00
C VAL A 153 13.47 18.66 -3.33
N ALA A 154 12.74 19.79 -3.43
CA ALA A 154 11.38 19.87 -2.90
C ALA A 154 10.43 18.97 -3.68
N ASP A 155 10.51 18.94 -5.01
CA ASP A 155 9.69 18.08 -5.86
C ASP A 155 9.95 16.60 -5.52
N GLU A 156 11.21 16.15 -5.46
CA GLU A 156 11.57 14.78 -5.06
C GLU A 156 11.03 14.40 -3.66
N ALA A 157 11.08 15.34 -2.71
CA ALA A 157 10.54 15.11 -1.37
C ALA A 157 9.01 14.97 -1.39
N MET A 158 8.31 15.79 -2.19
CA MET A 158 6.86 15.76 -2.29
C MET A 158 6.36 14.54 -3.08
N ASP A 159 7.09 14.12 -4.12
CA ASP A 159 6.81 12.86 -4.83
C ASP A 159 6.89 11.68 -3.86
N ALA A 160 7.96 11.60 -3.06
CA ALA A 160 8.08 10.55 -2.03
C ALA A 160 7.04 10.66 -0.90
N ALA A 161 6.47 11.85 -0.68
CA ALA A 161 5.37 12.07 0.28
C ALA A 161 4.04 11.49 -0.20
N SER A 162 3.88 11.22 -1.49
CA SER A 162 2.65 10.68 -2.08
C SER A 162 2.32 9.26 -1.62
N CYS A 163 3.29 8.55 -1.04
CA CYS A 163 3.12 7.20 -0.51
C CYS A 163 2.02 7.13 0.57
N ILE A 164 0.97 6.36 0.30
CA ILE A 164 -0.20 6.17 1.19
C ILE A 164 -0.08 4.96 2.13
N GLY A 165 1.06 4.25 2.14
CA GLY A 165 1.27 3.09 3.01
C GLY A 165 0.33 1.91 2.75
N CYS A 166 -0.14 1.72 1.52
CA CYS A 166 -1.11 0.67 1.20
C CYS A 166 -0.56 -0.76 1.29
N GLY A 167 0.75 -0.96 1.11
CA GLY A 167 1.38 -2.29 1.14
C GLY A 167 1.48 -2.99 -0.22
N ALA A 168 1.03 -2.39 -1.32
CA ALA A 168 1.13 -2.97 -2.67
C ALA A 168 2.57 -3.34 -3.05
N CYS A 169 3.54 -2.52 -2.66
CA CYS A 169 4.96 -2.77 -2.89
C CYS A 169 5.46 -4.05 -2.21
N VAL A 170 4.95 -4.37 -1.02
CA VAL A 170 5.27 -5.62 -0.30
C VAL A 170 4.58 -6.80 -0.98
N ALA A 171 3.30 -6.65 -1.33
CA ALA A 171 2.51 -7.68 -1.98
C ALA A 171 3.07 -8.07 -3.36
N ALA A 172 3.58 -7.09 -4.13
CA ALA A 172 4.21 -7.31 -5.44
C ALA A 172 5.61 -7.92 -5.35
N CYS A 173 6.29 -7.75 -4.21
CA CYS A 173 7.68 -8.16 -4.06
C CYS A 173 7.80 -9.66 -3.82
N LYS A 174 8.59 -10.37 -4.61
CA LYS A 174 8.87 -11.81 -4.42
C LYS A 174 9.44 -12.15 -3.05
N ASN A 175 10.14 -11.19 -2.43
CA ASN A 175 10.75 -11.34 -1.12
C ASN A 175 9.87 -10.74 0.01
N GLY A 176 8.73 -10.12 -0.29
CA GLY A 176 7.92 -9.41 0.70
C GLY A 176 8.65 -8.22 1.34
N SER A 177 9.53 -7.53 0.60
CA SER A 177 10.30 -6.41 1.12
C SER A 177 9.47 -5.14 1.21
N ALA A 178 9.57 -4.43 2.34
CA ALA A 178 8.97 -3.11 2.53
C ALA A 178 9.88 -1.95 2.11
N MET A 179 10.98 -2.23 1.40
CA MET A 179 12.04 -1.27 1.13
C MET A 179 11.54 -0.01 0.39
N LEU A 180 10.58 -0.13 -0.54
CA LEU A 180 10.03 1.05 -1.23
C LEU A 180 9.23 1.92 -0.25
N PHE A 181 8.37 1.35 0.59
CA PHE A 181 7.64 2.09 1.61
C PHE A 181 8.58 2.84 2.57
N VAL A 182 9.54 2.12 3.15
CA VAL A 182 10.50 2.69 4.11
C VAL A 182 11.32 3.80 3.47
N SER A 183 11.83 3.57 2.26
CA SER A 183 12.64 4.54 1.55
C SER A 183 11.87 5.80 1.15
N SER A 184 10.62 5.69 0.71
CA SER A 184 9.78 6.85 0.39
C SER A 184 9.57 7.73 1.62
N LYS A 185 9.23 7.14 2.78
CA LYS A 185 9.06 7.90 4.03
C LYS A 185 10.35 8.56 4.51
N ILE A 186 11.49 7.88 4.40
CA ILE A 186 12.80 8.44 4.74
C ILE A 186 13.19 9.54 3.76
N THR A 187 13.03 9.35 2.46
CA THR A 187 13.37 10.34 1.43
C THR A 187 12.59 11.63 1.62
N GLN A 188 11.27 11.55 1.82
CA GLN A 188 10.42 12.70 2.11
C GLN A 188 11.02 13.55 3.24
N LEU A 189 11.31 12.95 4.39
CA LEU A 189 11.77 13.66 5.58
C LEU A 189 13.23 14.09 5.48
N ASN A 190 14.11 13.26 4.87
CA ASN A 190 15.55 13.55 4.81
C ASN A 190 15.93 14.59 3.76
N LEU A 191 15.13 14.80 2.73
CA LEU A 191 15.40 15.85 1.73
C LEU A 191 15.02 17.24 2.23
N LEU A 192 14.04 17.34 3.13
CA LEU A 192 13.58 18.62 3.68
C LEU A 192 14.40 19.06 4.90
N PRO A 193 14.62 20.37 5.10
CA PRO A 193 15.40 20.90 6.22
C PRO A 193 14.87 20.45 7.59
N GLN A 194 13.53 20.36 7.73
CA GLN A 194 12.87 19.97 8.97
C GLN A 194 13.24 18.57 9.45
N GLY A 195 13.48 17.65 8.53
CA GLY A 195 13.84 16.26 8.83
C GLY A 195 15.35 16.00 8.96
N LYS A 196 16.22 16.98 8.65
CA LYS A 196 17.67 16.81 8.66
C LYS A 196 18.27 16.43 10.02
N PRO A 197 17.83 17.00 11.15
CA PRO A 197 18.44 16.68 12.46
C PRO A 197 18.40 15.18 12.79
N GLU A 198 17.35 14.46 12.40
CA GLU A 198 17.20 13.04 12.68
C GLU A 198 17.53 12.13 11.49
N ALA A 199 17.97 12.67 10.36
CA ALA A 199 18.07 11.95 9.09
C ALA A 199 18.85 10.62 9.20
N LEU A 200 20.03 10.62 9.81
CA LEU A 200 20.88 9.42 9.93
C LEU A 200 20.29 8.42 10.93
N ARG A 201 19.83 8.90 12.08
CA ARG A 201 19.16 8.07 13.10
C ARG A 201 17.88 7.44 12.53
N ARG A 202 17.08 8.22 11.80
CA ARG A 202 15.87 7.74 11.11
C ARG A 202 16.17 6.60 10.17
N ALA A 203 17.17 6.76 9.30
CA ALA A 203 17.55 5.74 8.31
C ALA A 203 17.89 4.40 8.99
N LYS A 204 18.69 4.44 10.08
CA LYS A 204 19.02 3.23 10.86
C LYS A 204 17.80 2.64 11.54
N ALA A 205 17.04 3.45 12.28
CA ALA A 205 15.94 2.97 13.12
C ALA A 205 14.82 2.35 12.29
N MET A 206 14.40 3.01 11.22
CA MET A 206 13.31 2.49 10.37
C MET A 206 13.73 1.26 9.58
N LEU A 207 14.97 1.20 9.09
CA LEU A 207 15.47 0.01 8.39
C LEU A 207 15.61 -1.18 9.35
N SER A 208 16.20 -0.97 10.53
CA SER A 208 16.31 -2.03 11.55
C SER A 208 14.93 -2.53 12.01
N LYS A 209 13.95 -1.63 12.14
CA LYS A 209 12.58 -2.02 12.48
C LYS A 209 11.92 -2.82 11.36
N MET A 210 12.16 -2.50 10.10
CA MET A 210 11.70 -3.29 8.96
C MET A 210 12.24 -4.73 9.02
N ASP A 211 13.53 -4.88 9.27
CA ASP A 211 14.17 -6.21 9.38
C ASP A 211 13.61 -7.00 10.59
N GLU A 212 13.47 -6.35 11.75
CA GLU A 212 12.91 -6.94 12.97
C GLU A 212 11.48 -7.49 12.76
N LEU A 213 10.68 -6.78 11.96
CA LEU A 213 9.29 -7.16 11.66
C LEU A 213 9.15 -8.25 10.59
N GLY A 214 10.26 -8.80 10.09
CA GLY A 214 10.27 -9.95 9.20
C GLY A 214 9.99 -9.63 7.73
N PHE A 215 10.16 -8.37 7.31
CA PHE A 215 10.14 -8.04 5.88
C PHE A 215 11.42 -8.56 5.19
N GLY A 216 11.25 -9.11 3.99
CA GLY A 216 12.36 -9.68 3.24
C GLY A 216 13.32 -8.65 2.63
N ASN A 217 14.50 -9.12 2.24
CA ASN A 217 15.53 -8.27 1.64
C ASN A 217 15.17 -7.83 0.22
N CYS A 218 15.51 -6.58 -0.11
CA CYS A 218 15.34 -6.05 -1.45
C CYS A 218 16.38 -6.63 -2.42
N THR A 219 15.92 -7.20 -3.53
CA THR A 219 16.75 -7.67 -4.65
C THR A 219 16.61 -6.80 -5.90
N ASN A 220 16.05 -5.62 -5.75
CA ASN A 220 15.94 -4.57 -6.78
C ASN A 220 15.23 -5.00 -8.07
N THR A 221 14.16 -5.81 -7.95
CA THR A 221 13.40 -6.30 -9.10
C THR A 221 12.48 -5.26 -9.75
N ARG A 222 12.24 -4.12 -9.10
CA ARG A 222 11.34 -3.03 -9.50
C ARG A 222 9.85 -3.37 -9.56
N ALA A 223 9.43 -4.57 -9.18
CA ALA A 223 8.01 -4.92 -9.13
C ALA A 223 7.19 -3.96 -8.23
N CYS A 224 7.79 -3.50 -7.15
CA CYS A 224 7.17 -2.57 -6.22
C CYS A 224 6.86 -1.19 -6.84
N GLU A 225 7.72 -0.68 -7.72
CA GLU A 225 7.50 0.57 -8.47
C GLU A 225 6.41 0.39 -9.53
N ALA A 226 6.45 -0.74 -10.27
CA ALA A 226 5.49 -1.04 -11.33
C ALA A 226 4.05 -1.17 -10.82
N GLU A 227 3.86 -1.72 -9.62
CA GLU A 227 2.55 -1.96 -9.01
C GLU A 227 2.14 -0.86 -8.01
N CYS A 228 2.92 0.22 -7.90
CA CYS A 228 2.61 1.29 -6.95
C CYS A 228 1.44 2.16 -7.45
N PRO A 229 0.32 2.28 -6.68
CA PRO A 229 -0.81 3.11 -7.09
C PRO A 229 -0.52 4.61 -7.00
N LYS A 230 0.64 5.00 -6.44
CA LYS A 230 1.11 6.39 -6.32
C LYS A 230 2.38 6.67 -7.10
N ASN A 231 2.83 5.72 -7.92
CA ASN A 231 4.03 5.85 -8.77
C ASN A 231 5.31 6.20 -7.99
N GLU A 232 5.44 5.68 -6.77
CA GLU A 232 6.67 5.85 -5.98
C GLU A 232 7.89 5.32 -6.71
N SER A 233 8.91 6.15 -6.85
CA SER A 233 10.11 5.78 -7.59
C SER A 233 11.07 4.92 -6.77
N ILE A 234 11.67 3.93 -7.43
CA ILE A 234 12.76 3.11 -6.86
C ILE A 234 14.00 3.94 -6.51
N ILE A 235 14.13 5.16 -7.01
CA ILE A 235 15.22 6.08 -6.66
C ILE A 235 15.24 6.37 -5.14
N ASN A 236 14.09 6.30 -4.48
CA ASN A 236 13.99 6.43 -3.03
C ASN A 236 14.84 5.40 -2.30
N ILE A 237 14.95 4.17 -2.84
CA ILE A 237 15.81 3.11 -2.28
C ILE A 237 17.28 3.49 -2.39
N ALA A 238 17.70 4.14 -3.48
CA ALA A 238 19.07 4.63 -3.60
C ALA A 238 19.37 5.75 -2.59
N HIS A 239 18.42 6.65 -2.34
CA HIS A 239 18.54 7.67 -1.30
C HIS A 239 18.68 7.05 0.09
N LEU A 240 17.83 6.08 0.43
CA LEU A 240 17.94 5.36 1.70
C LEU A 240 19.31 4.67 1.86
N ASN A 241 19.77 3.95 0.84
CA ASN A 241 21.06 3.26 0.89
C ASN A 241 22.21 4.24 1.15
N ARG A 242 22.21 5.39 0.47
CA ARG A 242 23.19 6.45 0.70
C ARG A 242 23.14 6.97 2.14
N ASP A 243 21.96 7.25 2.66
CA ASP A 243 21.78 7.78 4.01
C ASP A 243 22.14 6.74 5.07
N PHE A 244 21.86 5.46 4.84
CA PHE A 244 22.26 4.36 5.72
C PHE A 244 23.78 4.17 5.76
N ILE A 245 24.46 4.23 4.61
CA ILE A 245 25.93 4.17 4.57
C ILE A 245 26.52 5.33 5.36
N LYS A 246 26.05 6.57 5.14
CA LYS A 246 26.49 7.72 5.91
C LYS A 246 26.26 7.52 7.41
N ALA A 247 25.10 7.00 7.79
CA ALA A 247 24.76 6.75 9.18
C ALA A 247 25.71 5.72 9.84
N LYS A 248 26.22 4.75 9.08
CA LYS A 248 27.21 3.76 9.58
C LYS A 248 28.62 4.31 9.70
N LEU A 249 28.97 5.33 8.91
CA LEU A 249 30.29 5.93 8.91
C LEU A 249 30.43 7.10 9.93
N CYS A 250 29.30 7.67 10.38
CA CYS A 250 29.27 8.84 11.27
C CYS A 250 28.96 8.48 12.74
N ASP A 251 28.84 7.19 13.05
CA ASP A 251 28.83 6.67 14.43
C ASP A 251 30.26 6.32 14.81
#